data_d7d8f797eb52bf565932b6ff82b20f19
#
_entry.id   d7d8f797eb52bf565932b6ff82b20f19
#
_cell.length_a   1.000
_cell.length_b   1.000
_cell.length_c   1.000
_cell.angle_alpha   90.00
_cell.angle_beta   90.00
_cell.angle_gamma   90.00
#
_symmetry.space_group_name_H-M   'P 1'
#
loop_
_entity.id
_entity.type
_entity.pdbx_description
1 polymer ?
#
loop_
_entity_poly.entity_id
_entity_poly.type
_entity_poly.pdbx_seq_one_letter_code
_entity_poly.pdbx_strand_id
1 'polypeptide(L)'
;MNRLYRNLEDLLNQKIKLYNKFVQLLQEEWSCVSKYSYDSLREITAKKEDQVMQMQALENSRSCLMKKIAEKLKVRQSSLTLKKLVQMTENPHRKNLAQCRQKLLSQIKEINEWSEKVKNLMDH
;
A
#
# COMPACT_ATOMS: atom_id res chain seq x y z
N MET A 1 -11.28 20.99 4.72
CA MET A 1 -10.76 19.75 5.34
C MET A 1 -11.47 18.48 4.86
N ASN A 2 -12.80 18.48 4.76
CA ASN A 2 -13.52 17.27 4.29
C ASN A 2 -13.07 16.78 2.91
N ARG A 3 -12.79 17.70 1.99
CA ARG A 3 -12.29 17.34 0.66
C ARG A 3 -10.92 16.65 0.72
N LEU A 4 -10.03 17.14 1.58
CA LEU A 4 -8.70 16.55 1.76
C LEU A 4 -8.80 15.14 2.35
N TYR A 5 -9.65 14.95 3.35
CA TYR A 5 -9.86 13.63 3.96
C TYR A 5 -10.49 12.65 2.97
N ARG A 6 -11.43 13.12 2.15
CA ARG A 6 -12.04 12.27 1.10
C ARG A 6 -11.01 11.87 0.07
N ASN A 7 -10.16 12.80 -0.36
CA ASN A 7 -9.07 12.49 -1.29
C ASN A 7 -8.10 11.48 -0.70
N LEU A 8 -7.81 11.58 0.60
CA LEU A 8 -6.96 10.61 1.29
C LEU A 8 -7.60 9.24 1.33
N GLU A 9 -8.90 9.14 1.64
CA GLU A 9 -9.64 7.88 1.59
C GLU A 9 -9.59 7.23 0.21
N ASP A 10 -9.84 8.02 -0.83
CA ASP A 10 -9.81 7.52 -2.21
C ASP A 10 -8.42 6.97 -2.56
N LEU A 11 -7.38 7.68 -2.17
CA LEU A 11 -6.00 7.29 -2.42
C LEU A 11 -5.64 6.01 -1.66
N LEU A 12 -6.04 5.90 -0.40
CA LEU A 12 -5.80 4.70 0.40
C LEU A 12 -6.56 3.50 -0.16
N ASN A 13 -7.78 3.70 -0.68
CA ASN A 13 -8.52 2.64 -1.34
C ASN A 13 -7.86 2.18 -2.65
N GLN A 14 -7.27 3.09 -3.41
CA GLN A 14 -6.46 2.73 -4.58
C GLN A 14 -5.24 1.90 -4.17
N LYS A 15 -4.59 2.30 -3.10
CA LYS A 15 -3.44 1.57 -2.54
C LYS A 15 -3.82 0.16 -2.09
N ILE A 16 -4.98 0.01 -1.44
CA ILE A 16 -5.52 -1.31 -1.03
C ILE A 16 -5.72 -2.21 -2.24
N LYS A 17 -6.32 -1.69 -3.32
CA LYS A 17 -6.53 -2.46 -4.56
C LYS A 17 -5.20 -2.88 -5.18
N LEU A 18 -4.23 -1.98 -5.21
CA LEU A 18 -2.91 -2.26 -5.76
C LEU A 18 -2.17 -3.33 -4.94
N TYR A 19 -2.26 -3.26 -3.62
CA TYR A 19 -1.65 -4.24 -2.74
C TYR A 19 -2.28 -5.64 -2.90
N ASN A 20 -3.61 -5.71 -3.11
CA ASN A 20 -4.27 -6.98 -3.41
C ASN A 20 -3.73 -7.61 -4.69
N LYS A 21 -3.52 -6.81 -5.74
CA LYS A 21 -2.92 -7.29 -6.99
C LYS A 21 -1.48 -7.77 -6.76
N PHE A 22 -0.73 -7.05 -5.94
CA PHE A 22 0.66 -7.42 -5.64
C PHE A 22 0.73 -8.76 -4.89
N VAL A 23 -0.16 -9.00 -3.93
CA VAL A 23 -0.26 -10.30 -3.24
C VAL A 23 -0.55 -11.41 -4.24
N GLN A 24 -1.49 -11.19 -5.18
CA GLN A 24 -1.79 -12.17 -6.23
C GLN A 24 -0.56 -12.48 -7.08
N LEU A 25 0.22 -11.47 -7.45
CA LEU A 25 1.46 -11.67 -8.21
C LEU A 25 2.51 -12.48 -7.42
N LEU A 26 2.61 -12.24 -6.11
CA LEU A 26 3.51 -13.02 -5.26
C LEU A 26 3.09 -14.48 -5.19
N GLN A 27 1.78 -14.75 -5.13
CA GLN A 27 1.24 -16.11 -5.16
C GLN A 27 1.53 -16.79 -6.49
N GLU A 28 1.34 -16.09 -7.60
CA GLU A 28 1.68 -16.59 -8.94
C GLU A 28 3.18 -16.84 -9.08
N GLU A 29 4.00 -15.93 -8.57
CA GLU A 29 5.46 -16.07 -8.56
C GLU A 29 5.89 -17.34 -7.82
N TRP A 30 5.35 -17.55 -6.63
CA TRP A 30 5.61 -18.75 -5.86
C TRP A 30 5.26 -20.02 -6.65
N SER A 31 4.10 -20.02 -7.30
CA SER A 31 3.64 -21.14 -8.13
C SER A 31 4.59 -21.38 -9.31
N CYS A 32 5.04 -20.31 -9.99
CA CYS A 32 5.96 -20.42 -11.13
C CYS A 32 7.33 -20.94 -10.72
N VAL A 33 7.88 -20.48 -9.60
CA VAL A 33 9.15 -20.97 -9.08
C VAL A 33 9.03 -22.45 -8.69
N SER A 34 7.91 -22.83 -8.06
CA SER A 34 7.66 -24.24 -7.69
C SER A 34 7.59 -25.16 -8.90
N LYS A 35 7.15 -24.66 -10.05
CA LYS A 35 6.99 -25.42 -11.29
C LYS A 35 8.13 -25.22 -12.28
N TYR A 36 9.17 -24.46 -11.90
CA TYR A 36 10.32 -24.13 -12.77
C TYR A 36 9.90 -23.48 -14.11
N SER A 37 8.87 -22.64 -14.08
CA SER A 37 8.37 -21.95 -15.28
C SER A 37 9.05 -20.57 -15.43
N TYR A 38 10.19 -20.52 -16.11
CA TYR A 38 11.01 -19.31 -16.22
C TYR A 38 10.36 -18.21 -17.08
N ASP A 39 9.66 -18.56 -18.17
CA ASP A 39 9.01 -17.56 -19.01
C ASP A 39 7.88 -16.85 -18.27
N SER A 40 7.06 -17.60 -17.56
CA SER A 40 6.00 -17.04 -16.71
C SER A 40 6.58 -16.17 -15.60
N LEU A 41 7.73 -16.58 -15.04
CA LEU A 41 8.42 -15.83 -13.99
C LEU A 41 8.89 -14.45 -14.50
N ARG A 42 9.38 -14.37 -15.75
CA ARG A 42 9.78 -13.10 -16.37
C ARG A 42 8.58 -12.15 -16.51
N GLU A 43 7.43 -12.68 -16.95
CA GLU A 43 6.20 -11.87 -17.04
C GLU A 43 5.77 -11.33 -15.69
N ILE A 44 5.82 -12.17 -14.66
CA ILE A 44 5.45 -11.77 -13.29
C ILE A 44 6.42 -10.71 -12.77
N THR A 45 7.72 -10.86 -13.02
CA THR A 45 8.72 -9.88 -12.61
C THR A 45 8.43 -8.51 -13.25
N ALA A 46 8.10 -8.48 -14.55
CA ALA A 46 7.74 -7.24 -15.25
C ALA A 46 6.48 -6.60 -14.66
N LYS A 47 5.47 -7.40 -14.34
CA LYS A 47 4.24 -6.91 -13.69
C LYS A 47 4.51 -6.38 -12.29
N LYS A 48 5.38 -7.03 -11.52
CA LYS A 48 5.77 -6.56 -10.18
C LYS A 48 6.48 -5.21 -10.26
N GLU A 49 7.40 -5.05 -11.21
CA GLU A 49 8.11 -3.77 -11.42
C GLU A 49 7.12 -2.65 -11.74
N ASP A 50 6.16 -2.91 -12.64
CA ASP A 50 5.12 -1.95 -12.98
C ASP A 50 4.28 -1.57 -11.76
N GLN A 51 3.88 -2.55 -10.94
CA GLN A 51 3.11 -2.29 -9.73
C GLN A 51 3.91 -1.51 -8.67
N VAL A 52 5.20 -1.78 -8.55
CA VAL A 52 6.06 -1.00 -7.64
C VAL A 52 6.13 0.46 -8.08
N MET A 53 6.20 0.72 -9.40
CA MET A 53 6.15 2.08 -9.92
C MET A 53 4.81 2.76 -9.60
N GLN A 54 3.70 2.04 -9.72
CA GLN A 54 2.37 2.55 -9.34
C GLN A 54 2.29 2.83 -7.83
N MET A 55 2.85 1.96 -7.00
CA MET A 55 2.92 2.17 -5.55
C MET A 55 3.70 3.43 -5.22
N GLN A 56 4.82 3.67 -5.92
CA GLN A 56 5.63 4.87 -5.72
C GLN A 56 4.85 6.13 -6.11
N ALA A 57 4.10 6.09 -7.21
CA ALA A 57 3.25 7.20 -7.63
C ALA A 57 2.19 7.52 -6.59
N LEU A 58 1.54 6.49 -6.02
CA LEU A 58 0.55 6.66 -4.96
C LEU A 58 1.19 7.23 -3.69
N GLU A 59 2.39 6.79 -3.33
CA GLU A 59 3.12 7.30 -2.16
C GLU A 59 3.48 8.77 -2.34
N ASN A 60 3.90 9.17 -3.53
CA ASN A 60 4.17 10.59 -3.83
C ASN A 60 2.89 11.42 -3.70
N SER A 61 1.76 10.92 -4.20
CA SER A 61 0.46 11.59 -4.06
C SER A 61 0.04 11.68 -2.59
N ARG A 62 0.24 10.63 -1.83
CA ARG A 62 -0.04 10.61 -0.40
C ARG A 62 0.79 11.67 0.35
N SER A 63 2.08 11.74 0.05
CA SER A 63 2.97 12.72 0.66
C SER A 63 2.52 14.15 0.40
N CYS A 64 2.15 14.47 -0.85
CA CYS A 64 1.62 15.79 -1.21
C CYS A 64 0.33 16.09 -0.46
N LEU A 65 -0.56 15.12 -0.36
CA LEU A 65 -1.84 15.29 0.33
C LEU A 65 -1.66 15.47 1.83
N MET A 66 -0.77 14.70 2.44
CA MET A 66 -0.45 14.82 3.87
C MET A 66 0.17 16.19 4.18
N LYS A 67 0.98 16.73 3.27
CA LYS A 67 1.52 18.08 3.41
C LYS A 67 0.38 19.12 3.46
N LYS A 68 -0.59 19.02 2.57
CA LYS A 68 -1.75 19.93 2.54
C LYS A 68 -2.58 19.82 3.83
N ILE A 69 -2.79 18.61 4.31
CA ILE A 69 -3.53 18.36 5.56
C ILE A 69 -2.75 18.96 6.74
N ALA A 70 -1.45 18.75 6.82
CA ALA A 70 -0.60 19.30 7.87
C ALA A 70 -0.64 20.83 7.90
N GLU A 71 -0.60 21.47 6.73
CA GLU A 71 -0.72 22.93 6.61
C GLU A 71 -2.06 23.43 7.16
N LYS A 72 -3.16 22.74 6.83
CA LYS A 72 -4.50 23.09 7.32
C LYS A 72 -4.62 22.90 8.84
N LEU A 73 -4.00 21.86 9.38
CA LEU A 73 -4.02 21.57 10.82
C LEU A 73 -2.95 22.35 11.61
N LYS A 74 -2.09 23.09 10.90
CA LYS A 74 -0.99 23.86 11.52
C LYS A 74 -0.04 23.00 12.34
N VAL A 75 0.28 21.81 11.81
CA VAL A 75 1.22 20.87 12.40
C VAL A 75 2.36 20.58 11.42
N ARG A 76 3.45 20.01 11.90
CA ARG A 76 4.55 19.59 11.04
C ARG A 76 4.15 18.33 10.29
N GLN A 77 4.43 18.28 8.99
CA GLN A 77 4.19 17.09 8.18
C GLN A 77 4.91 15.87 8.73
N SER A 78 6.15 16.02 9.20
CA SER A 78 6.95 14.95 9.77
C SER A 78 6.34 14.31 11.02
N SER A 79 5.50 15.08 11.73
CA SER A 79 4.80 14.61 12.94
C SER A 79 3.44 14.00 12.63
N LEU A 80 2.92 14.19 11.40
CA LEU A 80 1.59 13.76 11.03
C LEU A 80 1.63 12.39 10.37
N THR A 81 1.03 11.40 11.03
CA THR A 81 0.89 10.04 10.53
C THR A 81 -0.59 9.71 10.33
N LEU A 82 -0.89 8.67 9.56
CA LEU A 82 -2.26 8.19 9.41
C LEU A 82 -2.84 7.78 10.77
N LYS A 83 -2.03 7.17 11.63
CA LYS A 83 -2.44 6.82 12.99
C LYS A 83 -2.90 8.04 13.78
N LYS A 84 -2.14 9.13 13.70
CA LYS A 84 -2.49 10.39 14.38
C LYS A 84 -3.77 10.99 13.80
N LEU A 85 -3.95 10.99 12.49
CA LEU A 85 -5.18 11.46 11.85
C LEU A 85 -6.40 10.68 12.33
N VAL A 86 -6.27 9.36 12.45
CA VAL A 86 -7.34 8.50 12.95
C VAL A 86 -7.69 8.83 14.39
N GLN A 87 -6.72 9.24 15.20
CA GLN A 87 -6.92 9.58 16.61
C GLN A 87 -7.52 10.96 16.83
N MET A 88 -7.57 11.81 15.82
CA MET A 88 -8.12 13.17 15.93
C MET A 88 -9.65 13.12 15.99
N THR A 89 -10.21 13.59 17.08
CA THR A 89 -11.65 13.50 17.37
C THR A 89 -12.53 14.28 16.38
N GLU A 90 -11.99 15.34 15.79
CA GLU A 90 -12.72 16.23 14.87
C GLU A 90 -12.71 15.76 13.41
N ASN A 91 -12.02 14.65 13.11
CA ASN A 91 -11.92 14.12 11.76
C ASN A 91 -13.20 13.36 11.39
N PRO A 92 -14.06 13.88 10.46
CA PRO A 92 -15.31 13.23 10.10
C PRO A 92 -15.11 11.90 9.36
N HIS A 93 -13.92 11.66 8.80
CA HIS A 93 -13.57 10.44 8.07
C HIS A 93 -12.79 9.44 8.92
N ARG A 94 -12.72 9.68 10.22
CA ARG A 94 -11.92 8.86 11.16
C ARG A 94 -12.17 7.36 11.03
N LYS A 95 -13.44 6.95 10.98
CA LYS A 95 -13.81 5.54 10.88
C LYS A 95 -13.28 4.91 9.59
N ASN A 96 -13.50 5.58 8.47
CA ASN A 96 -13.08 5.09 7.16
C ASN A 96 -11.56 5.03 7.05
N LEU A 97 -10.86 6.04 7.53
CA LEU A 97 -9.39 6.06 7.55
C LEU A 97 -8.83 4.96 8.45
N ALA A 98 -9.48 4.71 9.60
CA ALA A 98 -9.08 3.63 10.50
C ALA A 98 -9.20 2.27 9.82
N GLN A 99 -10.30 2.03 9.10
CA GLN A 99 -10.52 0.79 8.36
C GLN A 99 -9.47 0.61 7.26
N CYS A 100 -9.18 1.66 6.49
CA CYS A 100 -8.13 1.63 5.48
C CYS A 100 -6.77 1.29 6.09
N ARG A 101 -6.44 1.91 7.21
CA ARG A 101 -5.18 1.65 7.91
C ARG A 101 -5.06 0.19 8.34
N GLN A 102 -6.11 -0.35 8.95
CA GLN A 102 -6.13 -1.76 9.38
C GLN A 102 -5.95 -2.70 8.18
N LYS A 103 -6.66 -2.43 7.10
CA LYS A 103 -6.57 -3.24 5.88
C LYS A 103 -5.15 -3.20 5.31
N LEU A 104 -4.55 -2.02 5.22
CA LEU A 104 -3.19 -1.85 4.70
C LEU A 104 -2.16 -2.56 5.57
N LEU A 105 -2.27 -2.48 6.91
CA LEU A 105 -1.37 -3.19 7.81
C LEU A 105 -1.45 -4.71 7.61
N SER A 106 -2.66 -5.24 7.44
CA SER A 106 -2.89 -6.65 7.15
C SER A 106 -2.26 -7.06 5.82
N GLN A 107 -2.41 -6.23 4.79
CA GLN A 107 -1.84 -6.47 3.47
C GLN A 107 -0.30 -6.43 3.48
N ILE A 108 0.29 -5.49 4.20
CA ILE A 108 1.76 -5.41 4.34
C ILE A 108 2.30 -6.68 4.99
N LYS A 109 1.63 -7.17 6.02
CA LYS A 109 2.00 -8.44 6.66
C LYS A 109 1.93 -9.60 5.67
N GLU A 110 0.86 -9.68 4.90
CA GLU A 110 0.67 -10.73 3.89
C GLU A 110 1.72 -10.65 2.77
N ILE A 111 2.01 -9.44 2.29
CA ILE A 111 3.06 -9.21 1.30
C ILE A 111 4.41 -9.71 1.81
N ASN A 112 4.76 -9.37 3.06
CA ASN A 112 6.02 -9.79 3.66
C ASN A 112 6.10 -11.31 3.81
N GLU A 113 5.02 -11.95 4.20
CA GLU A 113 4.95 -13.41 4.34
C GLU A 113 5.15 -14.11 2.99
N TRP A 114 4.45 -13.66 1.94
CA TRP A 114 4.59 -14.22 0.60
C TRP A 114 5.97 -13.92 -0.01
N SER A 115 6.49 -12.72 0.18
CA SER A 115 7.82 -12.34 -0.31
C SER A 115 8.89 -13.24 0.29
N GLU A 116 8.79 -13.56 1.57
CA GLU A 116 9.72 -14.44 2.25
C GLU A 116 9.60 -15.88 1.76
N LYS A 117 8.39 -16.38 1.52
CA LYS A 117 8.15 -17.71 0.94
C LYS A 117 8.80 -17.83 -0.45
N VAL A 118 8.61 -16.83 -1.30
CA VAL A 118 9.21 -16.81 -2.65
C VAL A 118 10.74 -16.79 -2.55
N LYS A 119 11.29 -15.94 -1.70
CA LYS A 119 12.74 -15.85 -1.48
C LYS A 119 13.32 -17.17 -1.01
N ASN A 120 12.70 -17.80 -0.02
CA ASN A 120 13.17 -19.07 0.52
C ASN A 120 13.15 -20.17 -0.54
N LEU A 121 12.14 -20.17 -1.40
CA LEU A 121 12.02 -21.14 -2.49
C LEU A 121 13.11 -20.93 -3.55
N MET A 122 13.44 -19.68 -3.88
CA MET A 122 14.49 -19.34 -4.84
C MET A 122 15.91 -19.66 -4.31
N ASP A 123 16.11 -19.54 -2.99
CA ASP A 123 17.41 -19.77 -2.35
C ASP A 123 17.74 -21.27 -2.24
N HIS A 124 16.81 -22.13 -2.54
CA HIS A 124 17.00 -23.58 -2.59
C HIS A 124 17.15 -24.07 -4.02
#